data_23c5f5ee46de50f58310e32b14d6ae3a
#
_entry.id   23c5f5ee46de50f58310e32b14d6ae3a
#
_cell.length_a   1.000
_cell.length_b   1.000
_cell.length_c   1.000
_cell.angle_alpha   90.00
_cell.angle_beta   90.00
_cell.angle_gamma   90.00
#
_symmetry.space_group_name_H-M   'P 1'
#
loop_
_entity.id
_entity.type
_entity.pdbx_description
1 polymer ?
#
loop_
_entity_poly.entity_id
_entity_poly.type
_entity_poly.pdbx_seq_one_letter_code
_entity_poly.pdbx_strand_id
1 'polypeptide(L)'
;MEEFKDAQKTEELLNEINEDIRKELSEERYKHSVGVMKKAEELAKIYRVNISEAKLVGLAHDIAKEMPKEAKFKYVEEKNIKIDEIEKINIGLLHGKIGADICKKRYDFSTDMQKAIEYHTTGNPNMNMLAKIIFVADKTEEGRSYSNAERQKELEELRQISTIDIDKAVQIAIDESIVYTIQKGGLIHPDGIATRNKLLSEKFVTM
;
A
#
# COMPACT_ATOMS: atom_id res chain seq x y z
N MET A 1 -0.26 12.65 -29.63
CA MET A 1 1.19 12.85 -29.43
C MET A 1 1.54 13.00 -27.95
N GLU A 2 0.76 13.72 -27.16
CA GLU A 2 0.97 13.92 -25.72
C GLU A 2 0.74 12.60 -24.94
N GLU A 3 -0.36 11.90 -25.16
CA GLU A 3 -0.65 10.58 -24.57
C GLU A 3 0.43 9.53 -24.87
N PHE A 4 1.03 9.56 -26.07
CA PHE A 4 2.10 8.62 -26.43
C PHE A 4 3.41 8.92 -25.68
N LYS A 5 3.71 10.20 -25.43
CA LYS A 5 4.86 10.61 -24.64
C LYS A 5 4.69 10.27 -23.17
N ASP A 6 3.48 10.41 -22.62
CA ASP A 6 3.17 10.03 -21.24
C ASP A 6 3.26 8.51 -21.03
N ALA A 7 2.80 7.71 -21.98
CA ALA A 7 2.91 6.26 -21.94
C ALA A 7 4.38 5.80 -21.98
N GLN A 8 5.20 6.40 -22.87
CA GLN A 8 6.62 6.08 -22.97
C GLN A 8 7.38 6.46 -21.69
N LYS A 9 7.12 7.63 -21.13
CA LYS A 9 7.71 8.09 -19.87
C LYS A 9 7.34 7.17 -18.71
N THR A 10 6.08 6.71 -18.66
CA THR A 10 5.62 5.76 -17.64
C THR A 10 6.37 4.44 -17.74
N GLU A 11 6.58 3.91 -18.96
CA GLU A 11 7.28 2.65 -19.16
C GLU A 11 8.77 2.75 -18.80
N GLU A 12 9.42 3.86 -19.14
CA GLU A 12 10.80 4.16 -18.73
C GLU A 12 10.93 4.18 -17.19
N LEU A 13 10.00 4.85 -16.51
CA LEU A 13 9.99 4.92 -15.05
C LEU A 13 9.67 3.58 -14.38
N LEU A 14 8.77 2.78 -14.97
CA LEU A 14 8.50 1.41 -14.50
C LEU A 14 9.76 0.54 -14.59
N ASN A 15 10.53 0.65 -15.68
CA ASN A 15 11.76 -0.08 -15.85
C ASN A 15 12.82 0.34 -14.82
N GLU A 16 12.98 1.64 -14.56
CA GLU A 16 13.88 2.17 -13.55
C GLU A 16 13.54 1.64 -12.16
N ILE A 17 12.28 1.78 -11.74
CA ILE A 17 11.80 1.26 -10.44
C ILE A 17 12.01 -0.26 -10.35
N ASN A 18 11.70 -0.99 -11.41
CA ASN A 18 11.86 -2.44 -11.45
C ASN A 18 13.31 -2.87 -11.26
N GLU A 19 14.26 -2.17 -11.87
CA GLU A 19 15.69 -2.42 -11.67
C GLU A 19 16.13 -2.12 -10.23
N ASP A 20 15.64 -1.04 -9.65
CA ASP A 20 16.02 -0.62 -8.30
C ASP A 20 15.46 -1.59 -7.25
N ILE A 21 14.18 -1.97 -7.31
CA ILE A 21 13.60 -2.91 -6.35
C ILE A 21 14.19 -4.33 -6.48
N ARG A 22 14.66 -4.73 -7.67
CA ARG A 22 15.40 -6.00 -7.83
C ARG A 22 16.72 -6.03 -7.08
N LYS A 23 17.35 -4.89 -6.89
CA LYS A 23 18.61 -4.76 -6.14
C LYS A 23 18.38 -4.64 -4.63
N GLU A 24 17.26 -4.02 -4.25
CA GLU A 24 16.98 -3.63 -2.86
C GLU A 24 16.11 -4.66 -2.10
N LEU A 25 15.37 -5.52 -2.82
CA LEU A 25 14.42 -6.48 -2.22
C LEU A 25 14.82 -7.93 -2.48
N SER A 26 14.43 -8.81 -1.58
CA SER A 26 14.48 -10.25 -1.80
C SER A 26 13.60 -10.67 -2.98
N GLU A 27 13.89 -11.82 -3.59
CA GLU A 27 13.12 -12.35 -4.71
C GLU A 27 11.63 -12.53 -4.37
N GLU A 28 11.32 -12.94 -3.14
CA GLU A 28 9.94 -13.08 -2.66
C GLU A 28 9.24 -11.73 -2.62
N ARG A 29 9.89 -10.71 -2.03
CA ARG A 29 9.33 -9.37 -1.92
C ARG A 29 9.21 -8.69 -3.27
N TYR A 30 10.17 -8.90 -4.16
CA TYR A 30 10.09 -8.44 -5.54
C TYR A 30 8.87 -9.02 -6.28
N LYS A 31 8.65 -10.34 -6.20
CA LYS A 31 7.49 -11.00 -6.81
C LYS A 31 6.16 -10.45 -6.26
N HIS A 32 6.10 -10.24 -4.96
CA HIS A 32 4.96 -9.60 -4.31
C HIS A 32 4.72 -8.19 -4.89
N SER A 33 5.74 -7.34 -4.99
CA SER A 33 5.61 -5.98 -5.56
C SER A 33 5.10 -6.00 -7.00
N VAL A 34 5.56 -6.95 -7.82
CA VAL A 34 5.03 -7.15 -9.17
C VAL A 34 3.57 -7.61 -9.14
N GLY A 35 3.19 -8.47 -8.20
CA GLY A 35 1.80 -8.89 -7.99
C GLY A 35 0.90 -7.70 -7.62
N VAL A 36 1.36 -6.87 -6.68
CA VAL A 36 0.64 -5.65 -6.26
C VAL A 36 0.48 -4.66 -7.42
N MET A 37 1.51 -4.47 -8.25
CA MET A 37 1.43 -3.64 -9.45
C MET A 37 0.31 -4.10 -10.39
N LYS A 38 0.24 -5.41 -10.67
CA LYS A 38 -0.80 -5.99 -11.54
C LYS A 38 -2.19 -5.83 -10.96
N LYS A 39 -2.35 -6.10 -9.67
CA LYS A 39 -3.64 -5.94 -8.98
C LYS A 39 -4.06 -4.48 -8.89
N ALA A 40 -3.13 -3.56 -8.64
CA ALA A 40 -3.40 -2.14 -8.66
C ALA A 40 -3.83 -1.64 -10.05
N GLU A 41 -3.21 -2.14 -11.13
CA GLU A 41 -3.62 -1.87 -12.50
C GLU A 41 -5.06 -2.34 -12.79
N GLU A 42 -5.41 -3.56 -12.37
CA GLU A 42 -6.77 -4.11 -12.50
C GLU A 42 -7.80 -3.21 -11.79
N LEU A 43 -7.56 -2.91 -10.51
CA LEU A 43 -8.46 -2.08 -9.71
C LEU A 43 -8.55 -0.65 -10.25
N ALA A 44 -7.44 -0.07 -10.71
CA ALA A 44 -7.43 1.27 -11.30
C ALA A 44 -8.32 1.36 -12.55
N LYS A 45 -8.34 0.31 -13.39
CA LYS A 45 -9.26 0.22 -14.54
C LYS A 45 -10.72 0.19 -14.10
N ILE A 46 -11.04 -0.61 -13.06
CA ILE A 46 -12.41 -0.73 -12.54
C ILE A 46 -12.89 0.58 -11.95
N TYR A 47 -12.07 1.22 -11.12
CA TYR A 47 -12.42 2.45 -10.40
C TYR A 47 -12.09 3.75 -11.16
N ARG A 48 -11.63 3.65 -12.41
CA ARG A 48 -11.33 4.77 -13.31
C ARG A 48 -10.33 5.78 -12.73
N VAL A 49 -9.29 5.24 -12.09
CA VAL A 49 -8.14 6.02 -11.58
C VAL A 49 -7.00 5.95 -12.59
N ASN A 50 -6.02 6.84 -12.48
CA ASN A 50 -4.84 6.84 -13.33
C ASN A 50 -4.09 5.50 -13.22
N ILE A 51 -4.13 4.71 -14.30
CA ILE A 51 -3.55 3.38 -14.37
C ILE A 51 -2.03 3.42 -14.25
N SER A 52 -1.39 4.42 -14.85
CA SER A 52 0.07 4.61 -14.78
C SER A 52 0.52 4.84 -13.35
N GLU A 53 -0.14 5.75 -12.62
CA GLU A 53 0.17 5.99 -11.21
C GLU A 53 -0.06 4.76 -10.35
N ALA A 54 -1.15 4.02 -10.57
CA ALA A 54 -1.43 2.80 -9.81
C ALA A 54 -0.36 1.71 -10.03
N LYS A 55 0.11 1.53 -11.27
CA LYS A 55 1.22 0.63 -11.59
C LYS A 55 2.51 1.04 -10.90
N LEU A 56 2.91 2.31 -11.04
CA LEU A 56 4.13 2.83 -10.45
C LEU A 56 4.14 2.69 -8.93
N VAL A 57 3.05 3.09 -8.28
CA VAL A 57 2.91 3.01 -6.81
C VAL A 57 2.86 1.55 -6.35
N GLY A 58 2.10 0.70 -7.04
CA GLY A 58 2.02 -0.72 -6.72
C GLY A 58 3.38 -1.42 -6.78
N LEU A 59 4.20 -1.09 -7.80
CA LEU A 59 5.55 -1.63 -7.92
C LEU A 59 6.50 -1.15 -6.83
N ALA A 60 6.41 0.14 -6.44
CA ALA A 60 7.34 0.79 -5.53
C ALA A 60 6.93 0.76 -4.05
N HIS A 61 5.67 0.33 -3.71
CA HIS A 61 5.09 0.54 -2.37
C HIS A 61 5.96 -0.01 -1.22
N ASP A 62 6.66 -1.09 -1.44
CA ASP A 62 7.49 -1.77 -0.45
C ASP A 62 9.01 -1.53 -0.64
N ILE A 63 9.43 -0.52 -1.43
CA ILE A 63 10.85 -0.24 -1.74
C ILE A 63 11.75 -0.16 -0.50
N ALA A 64 11.24 0.31 0.64
CA ALA A 64 11.98 0.44 1.91
C ALA A 64 11.67 -0.71 2.91
N LYS A 65 10.93 -1.77 2.49
CA LYS A 65 10.45 -2.82 3.40
C LYS A 65 11.57 -3.56 4.10
N GLU A 66 12.58 -3.96 3.36
CA GLU A 66 13.70 -4.79 3.84
C GLU A 66 14.90 -3.96 4.31
N MET A 67 14.77 -2.63 4.32
CA MET A 67 15.80 -1.76 4.91
C MET A 67 16.03 -2.16 6.40
N PRO A 68 17.29 -2.32 6.87
CA PRO A 68 17.60 -2.62 8.26
C PRO A 68 17.01 -1.62 9.25
N LYS A 69 16.67 -2.06 10.46
CA LYS A 69 16.01 -1.22 11.47
C LYS A 69 16.81 0.03 11.80
N GLU A 70 18.10 -0.11 11.99
CA GLU A 70 19.04 0.99 12.30
C GLU A 70 19.09 2.00 11.15
N ALA A 71 19.06 1.50 9.90
CA ALA A 71 19.03 2.36 8.72
C ALA A 71 17.70 3.12 8.59
N LYS A 72 16.56 2.50 8.96
CA LYS A 72 15.26 3.17 9.00
C LYS A 72 15.24 4.32 10.00
N PHE A 73 15.76 4.12 11.23
CA PHE A 73 15.87 5.18 12.21
C PHE A 73 16.76 6.32 11.74
N LYS A 74 17.95 5.99 11.28
CA LYS A 74 18.87 6.99 10.75
C LYS A 74 18.25 7.79 9.62
N TYR A 75 17.53 7.13 8.70
CA TYR A 75 16.86 7.77 7.59
C TYR A 75 15.79 8.78 8.06
N VAL A 76 14.92 8.39 8.98
CA VAL A 76 13.85 9.30 9.46
C VAL A 76 14.42 10.50 10.23
N GLU A 77 15.52 10.33 10.99
CA GLU A 77 16.22 11.42 11.67
C GLU A 77 16.86 12.38 10.67
N GLU A 78 17.67 11.87 9.70
CA GLU A 78 18.35 12.68 8.71
C GLU A 78 17.40 13.45 7.79
N LYS A 79 16.23 12.89 7.50
CA LYS A 79 15.19 13.48 6.64
C LYS A 79 14.12 14.25 7.40
N ASN A 80 14.20 14.33 8.74
CA ASN A 80 13.21 14.96 9.60
C ASN A 80 11.78 14.45 9.34
N ILE A 81 11.63 13.12 9.08
CA ILE A 81 10.34 12.50 8.88
C ILE A 81 9.64 12.38 10.25
N LYS A 82 8.43 12.93 10.35
CA LYS A 82 7.64 12.83 11.59
C LYS A 82 7.14 11.41 11.79
N ILE A 83 7.45 10.84 12.94
CA ILE A 83 7.00 9.51 13.37
C ILE A 83 6.25 9.63 14.68
N ASP A 84 5.24 8.76 14.89
CA ASP A 84 4.47 8.71 16.13
C ASP A 84 5.04 7.66 17.12
N GLU A 85 4.40 7.53 18.29
CA GLU A 85 4.85 6.63 19.36
C GLU A 85 4.69 5.15 18.97
N ILE A 86 3.71 4.79 18.15
CA ILE A 86 3.52 3.41 17.69
C ILE A 86 4.59 3.05 16.66
N GLU A 87 4.92 3.96 15.76
CA GLU A 87 5.96 3.80 14.75
C GLU A 87 7.36 3.71 15.38
N LYS A 88 7.62 4.42 16.49
CA LYS A 88 8.87 4.28 17.25
C LYS A 88 9.05 2.88 17.83
N ILE A 89 7.96 2.26 18.26
CA ILE A 89 7.96 0.90 18.83
C ILE A 89 7.96 -0.13 17.70
N ASN A 90 7.09 0.04 16.71
CA ASN A 90 6.99 -0.84 15.55
C ASN A 90 7.67 -0.22 14.31
N ILE A 91 9.01 -0.28 14.31
CA ILE A 91 9.86 0.26 13.25
C ILE A 91 9.50 -0.31 11.86
N GLY A 92 8.87 -1.49 11.84
CA GLY A 92 8.39 -2.08 10.60
C GLY A 92 7.45 -1.16 9.83
N LEU A 93 6.67 -0.30 10.51
CA LEU A 93 5.71 0.62 9.89
C LEU A 93 6.40 1.76 9.12
N LEU A 94 7.63 2.12 9.50
CA LEU A 94 8.37 3.24 8.89
C LEU A 94 8.63 3.08 7.39
N HIS A 95 8.58 1.85 6.85
CA HIS A 95 8.85 1.62 5.43
C HIS A 95 7.88 2.38 4.51
N GLY A 96 6.63 2.60 4.93
CA GLY A 96 5.66 3.40 4.16
C GLY A 96 6.12 4.85 4.01
N LYS A 97 6.45 5.52 5.12
CA LYS A 97 6.93 6.91 5.10
C LYS A 97 8.27 7.06 4.41
N ILE A 98 9.19 6.14 4.66
CA ILE A 98 10.51 6.13 4.03
C ILE A 98 10.38 5.88 2.52
N GLY A 99 9.58 4.89 2.13
CA GLY A 99 9.32 4.58 0.72
C GLY A 99 8.69 5.75 -0.03
N ALA A 100 7.73 6.45 0.58
CA ALA A 100 7.14 7.67 0.03
C ALA A 100 8.18 8.77 -0.23
N ASP A 101 9.08 9.02 0.73
CA ASP A 101 10.16 10.02 0.59
C ASP A 101 11.20 9.60 -0.46
N ILE A 102 11.59 8.33 -0.51
CA ILE A 102 12.47 7.78 -1.54
C ILE A 102 11.85 7.97 -2.93
N CYS A 103 10.59 7.57 -3.11
CA CYS A 103 9.90 7.66 -4.40
C CYS A 103 9.69 9.10 -4.86
N LYS A 104 9.45 10.03 -3.92
CA LYS A 104 9.45 11.45 -4.25
C LYS A 104 10.80 11.91 -4.81
N LYS A 105 11.90 11.53 -4.16
CA LYS A 105 13.24 12.03 -4.49
C LYS A 105 13.84 11.40 -5.74
N ARG A 106 13.60 10.09 -5.94
CA ARG A 106 14.17 9.35 -7.08
C ARG A 106 13.30 9.47 -8.33
N TYR A 107 11.97 9.43 -8.17
CA TYR A 107 11.02 9.22 -9.27
C TYR A 107 10.01 10.36 -9.41
N ASP A 108 10.16 11.44 -8.63
CA ASP A 108 9.28 12.63 -8.63
C ASP A 108 7.79 12.28 -8.45
N PHE A 109 7.49 11.32 -7.57
CA PHE A 109 6.11 10.90 -7.29
C PHE A 109 5.28 12.07 -6.76
N SER A 110 4.07 12.22 -7.28
CA SER A 110 3.09 13.22 -6.84
C SER A 110 2.72 13.03 -5.35
N THR A 111 2.15 14.05 -4.75
CA THR A 111 1.68 13.97 -3.35
C THR A 111 0.69 12.83 -3.13
N ASP A 112 -0.18 12.55 -4.10
CA ASP A 112 -1.17 11.47 -4.01
C ASP A 112 -0.51 10.09 -4.10
N MET A 113 0.48 9.92 -4.96
CA MET A 113 1.29 8.70 -5.03
C MET A 113 2.08 8.47 -3.74
N GLN A 114 2.69 9.51 -3.17
CA GLN A 114 3.40 9.44 -1.89
C GLN A 114 2.47 8.99 -0.76
N LYS A 115 1.29 9.59 -0.63
CA LYS A 115 0.27 9.21 0.36
C LYS A 115 -0.20 7.77 0.19
N ALA A 116 -0.34 7.30 -1.05
CA ALA A 116 -0.71 5.92 -1.30
C ALA A 116 0.34 4.93 -0.79
N ILE A 117 1.65 5.26 -0.92
CA ILE A 117 2.73 4.48 -0.31
C ILE A 117 2.71 4.61 1.21
N GLU A 118 2.58 5.81 1.77
CA GLU A 118 2.60 6.04 3.21
C GLU A 118 1.48 5.25 3.93
N TYR A 119 0.28 5.22 3.34
CA TYR A 119 -0.92 4.68 3.99
C TYR A 119 -1.16 3.18 3.75
N HIS A 120 -0.38 2.52 2.88
CA HIS A 120 -0.67 1.14 2.48
C HIS A 120 -0.63 0.10 3.61
N THR A 121 0.06 0.39 4.71
CA THR A 121 0.19 -0.54 5.85
C THR A 121 -0.86 -0.30 6.93
N THR A 122 -1.00 0.94 7.37
CA THR A 122 -1.84 1.31 8.52
C THR A 122 -3.24 1.76 8.12
N GLY A 123 -3.44 2.10 6.86
CA GLY A 123 -4.56 2.92 6.43
C GLY A 123 -4.40 4.37 6.85
N ASN A 124 -5.32 5.21 6.45
CA ASN A 124 -5.48 6.59 6.91
C ASN A 124 -6.91 7.06 6.60
N PRO A 125 -7.58 7.81 7.49
CA PRO A 125 -8.95 8.28 7.25
C PRO A 125 -9.07 9.22 6.04
N ASN A 126 -7.96 9.74 5.52
CA ASN A 126 -7.93 10.65 4.37
C ASN A 126 -7.40 9.97 3.08
N MET A 127 -7.46 8.64 2.99
CA MET A 127 -7.10 7.92 1.76
C MET A 127 -7.97 8.39 0.59
N ASN A 128 -7.30 8.82 -0.50
CA ASN A 128 -7.94 9.00 -1.79
C ASN A 128 -8.15 7.62 -2.48
N MET A 129 -8.75 7.60 -3.67
CA MET A 129 -9.04 6.35 -4.36
C MET A 129 -7.76 5.57 -4.71
N LEU A 130 -6.68 6.24 -5.12
CA LEU A 130 -5.39 5.58 -5.38
C LEU A 130 -4.85 4.89 -4.13
N ALA A 131 -4.86 5.55 -2.99
CA ALA A 131 -4.40 4.97 -1.72
C ALA A 131 -5.24 3.76 -1.29
N LYS A 132 -6.57 3.79 -1.48
CA LYS A 132 -7.46 2.65 -1.23
C LYS A 132 -7.13 1.47 -2.15
N ILE A 133 -6.89 1.74 -3.42
CA ILE A 133 -6.48 0.71 -4.41
C ILE A 133 -5.17 0.05 -3.98
N ILE A 134 -4.15 0.80 -3.64
CA ILE A 134 -2.85 0.25 -3.23
C ILE A 134 -2.98 -0.55 -1.92
N PHE A 135 -3.71 -0.02 -0.94
CA PHE A 135 -3.98 -0.71 0.32
C PHE A 135 -4.64 -2.08 0.10
N VAL A 136 -5.63 -2.16 -0.78
CA VAL A 136 -6.34 -3.40 -1.08
C VAL A 136 -5.50 -4.31 -1.99
N ALA A 137 -4.81 -3.77 -2.99
CA ALA A 137 -3.96 -4.55 -3.88
C ALA A 137 -2.85 -5.30 -3.14
N ASP A 138 -2.21 -4.65 -2.14
CA ASP A 138 -1.23 -5.30 -1.25
C ASP A 138 -1.82 -6.52 -0.53
N LYS A 139 -3.10 -6.50 -0.18
CA LYS A 139 -3.77 -7.60 0.53
C LYS A 139 -4.33 -8.69 -0.39
N THR A 140 -4.54 -8.39 -1.68
CA THR A 140 -5.32 -9.23 -2.61
C THR A 140 -4.57 -9.69 -3.86
N GLU A 141 -3.28 -9.33 -4.02
CA GLU A 141 -2.48 -9.74 -5.17
C GLU A 141 -2.45 -11.27 -5.33
N GLU A 142 -2.29 -11.76 -6.58
CA GLU A 142 -2.51 -13.17 -6.91
C GLU A 142 -1.51 -14.15 -6.26
N GLY A 143 -0.28 -13.70 -5.99
CA GLY A 143 0.73 -14.51 -5.33
C GLY A 143 0.44 -14.78 -3.86
N ARG A 144 -0.47 -14.02 -3.26
CA ARG A 144 -0.86 -14.19 -1.86
C ARG A 144 -1.77 -15.42 -1.71
N SER A 145 -1.39 -16.31 -0.78
CA SER A 145 -2.17 -17.51 -0.49
C SER A 145 -1.99 -17.95 0.97
N TYR A 146 -2.95 -18.68 1.50
CA TYR A 146 -2.91 -19.22 2.85
C TYR A 146 -3.12 -20.74 2.83
N SER A 147 -2.34 -21.47 3.64
CA SER A 147 -2.51 -22.91 3.83
C SER A 147 -3.78 -23.26 4.62
N ASN A 148 -4.29 -22.34 5.43
CA ASN A 148 -5.55 -22.50 6.13
C ASN A 148 -6.72 -22.23 5.16
N ALA A 149 -7.62 -23.22 4.99
CA ALA A 149 -8.70 -23.16 4.02
C ALA A 149 -9.73 -22.04 4.29
N GLU A 150 -10.00 -21.73 5.57
CA GLU A 150 -10.92 -20.65 5.94
C GLU A 150 -10.34 -19.29 5.58
N ARG A 151 -9.07 -19.03 5.93
CA ARG A 151 -8.37 -17.80 5.54
C ARG A 151 -8.19 -17.67 4.02
N GLN A 152 -8.02 -18.78 3.32
CA GLN A 152 -7.95 -18.74 1.85
C GLN A 152 -9.31 -18.34 1.27
N LYS A 153 -10.42 -18.84 1.83
CA LYS A 153 -11.77 -18.44 1.44
C LYS A 153 -12.02 -16.96 1.72
N GLU A 154 -11.65 -16.46 2.89
CA GLU A 154 -11.73 -15.02 3.23
C GLU A 154 -10.95 -14.15 2.23
N LEU A 155 -9.76 -14.58 1.82
CA LEU A 155 -8.97 -13.90 0.79
C LEU A 155 -9.69 -13.86 -0.56
N GLU A 156 -10.30 -14.96 -1.01
CA GLU A 156 -11.05 -14.99 -2.27
C GLU A 156 -12.30 -14.10 -2.21
N GLU A 157 -12.99 -14.06 -1.06
CA GLU A 157 -14.12 -13.15 -0.84
C GLU A 157 -13.65 -11.69 -0.87
N LEU A 158 -12.51 -11.36 -0.25
CA LEU A 158 -11.92 -10.03 -0.30
C LEU A 158 -11.53 -9.62 -1.73
N ARG A 159 -10.97 -10.54 -2.53
CA ARG A 159 -10.68 -10.33 -3.94
C ARG A 159 -11.94 -9.97 -4.73
N GLN A 160 -13.04 -10.70 -4.54
CA GLN A 160 -14.31 -10.42 -5.20
C GLN A 160 -14.86 -9.06 -4.78
N ILE A 161 -14.91 -8.78 -3.47
CA ILE A 161 -15.42 -7.51 -2.94
C ILE A 161 -14.59 -6.34 -3.45
N SER A 162 -13.27 -6.50 -3.60
CA SER A 162 -12.36 -5.45 -4.07
C SER A 162 -12.70 -4.91 -5.46
N THR A 163 -13.38 -5.70 -6.28
CA THR A 163 -13.81 -5.30 -7.64
C THR A 163 -15.21 -4.66 -7.67
N ILE A 164 -15.95 -4.72 -6.56
CA ILE A 164 -17.34 -4.25 -6.47
C ILE A 164 -17.45 -3.01 -5.57
N ASP A 165 -16.84 -3.04 -4.39
CA ASP A 165 -16.91 -2.00 -3.37
C ASP A 165 -15.54 -1.86 -2.68
N ILE A 166 -14.75 -0.88 -3.12
CA ILE A 166 -13.40 -0.65 -2.59
C ILE A 166 -13.42 -0.24 -1.11
N ASP A 167 -14.44 0.51 -0.67
CA ASP A 167 -14.55 0.96 0.71
C ASP A 167 -14.87 -0.19 1.65
N LYS A 168 -15.71 -1.12 1.19
CA LYS A 168 -15.97 -2.36 1.91
C LYS A 168 -14.73 -3.25 1.95
N ALA A 169 -13.97 -3.35 0.86
CA ALA A 169 -12.72 -4.10 0.82
C ALA A 169 -11.68 -3.51 1.78
N VAL A 170 -11.50 -2.19 1.81
CA VAL A 170 -10.62 -1.51 2.79
C VAL A 170 -11.07 -1.79 4.22
N GLN A 171 -12.38 -1.70 4.50
CA GLN A 171 -12.92 -1.99 5.83
C GLN A 171 -12.58 -3.42 6.28
N ILE A 172 -12.83 -4.43 5.44
CA ILE A 172 -12.55 -5.84 5.75
C ILE A 172 -11.04 -6.02 6.01
N ALA A 173 -10.19 -5.52 5.13
CA ALA A 173 -8.75 -5.66 5.25
C ALA A 173 -8.18 -4.95 6.51
N ILE A 174 -8.77 -3.84 6.94
CA ILE A 174 -8.44 -3.18 8.20
C ILE A 174 -8.91 -4.02 9.39
N ASP A 175 -10.14 -4.54 9.37
CA ASP A 175 -10.66 -5.39 10.43
C ASP A 175 -9.77 -6.62 10.65
N GLU A 176 -9.38 -7.31 9.56
CA GLU A 176 -8.43 -8.42 9.60
C GLU A 176 -7.08 -8.02 10.19
N SER A 177 -6.54 -6.87 9.77
CA SER A 177 -5.25 -6.37 10.27
C SER A 177 -5.29 -6.04 11.76
N ILE A 178 -6.39 -5.47 12.25
CA ILE A 178 -6.60 -5.17 13.67
C ILE A 178 -6.71 -6.47 14.48
N VAL A 179 -7.54 -7.41 14.03
CA VAL A 179 -7.71 -8.73 14.69
C VAL A 179 -6.37 -9.48 14.75
N TYR A 180 -5.64 -9.52 13.64
CA TYR A 180 -4.31 -10.13 13.61
C TYR A 180 -3.35 -9.48 14.60
N THR A 181 -3.34 -8.13 14.67
CA THR A 181 -2.48 -7.38 15.60
C THR A 181 -2.82 -7.69 17.05
N ILE A 182 -4.11 -7.77 17.40
CA ILE A 182 -4.59 -8.16 18.75
C ILE A 182 -4.12 -9.57 19.09
N GLN A 183 -4.31 -10.53 18.17
CA GLN A 183 -3.90 -11.93 18.38
C GLN A 183 -2.38 -12.10 18.60
N LYS A 184 -1.59 -11.19 18.02
CA LYS A 184 -0.12 -11.15 18.21
C LYS A 184 0.31 -10.33 19.44
N GLY A 185 -0.62 -9.74 20.20
CA GLY A 185 -0.31 -8.87 21.33
C GLY A 185 0.37 -7.56 20.92
N GLY A 186 0.21 -7.14 19.66
CA GLY A 186 0.82 -5.94 19.12
C GLY A 186 0.01 -4.68 19.39
N LEU A 187 0.65 -3.52 19.18
CA LEU A 187 0.02 -2.20 19.28
C LEU A 187 -0.74 -1.87 18.00
N ILE A 188 -1.99 -1.43 18.12
CA ILE A 188 -2.81 -1.02 16.99
C ILE A 188 -2.51 0.44 16.65
N HIS A 189 -2.19 0.71 15.38
CA HIS A 189 -1.98 2.07 14.92
C HIS A 189 -3.30 2.86 14.91
N PRO A 190 -3.34 4.10 15.44
CA PRO A 190 -4.57 4.91 15.53
C PRO A 190 -5.26 5.13 14.19
N ASP A 191 -4.48 5.30 13.10
CA ASP A 191 -5.03 5.52 11.76
C ASP A 191 -5.87 4.34 11.25
N GLY A 192 -5.52 3.10 11.60
CA GLY A 192 -6.33 1.93 11.27
C GLY A 192 -7.73 2.01 11.87
N ILE A 193 -7.81 2.35 13.17
CA ILE A 193 -9.08 2.52 13.87
C ILE A 193 -9.86 3.71 13.30
N ALA A 194 -9.18 4.84 13.07
CA ALA A 194 -9.81 6.04 12.52
C ALA A 194 -10.38 5.79 11.11
N THR A 195 -9.63 5.09 10.25
CA THR A 195 -10.07 4.72 8.89
C THR A 195 -11.30 3.83 8.96
N ARG A 196 -11.26 2.77 9.76
CA ARG A 196 -12.39 1.87 9.98
C ARG A 196 -13.64 2.62 10.42
N ASN A 197 -13.51 3.46 11.44
CA ASN A 197 -14.64 4.20 12.01
C ASN A 197 -15.21 5.20 11.01
N LYS A 198 -14.37 5.86 10.22
CA LYS A 198 -14.83 6.76 9.14
C LYS A 198 -15.66 6.00 8.09
N LEU A 199 -15.14 4.89 7.57
CA LEU A 199 -15.85 4.09 6.57
C LEU A 199 -17.19 3.56 7.07
N LEU A 200 -17.30 3.22 8.36
CA LEU A 200 -18.57 2.80 8.96
C LEU A 200 -19.51 3.97 9.17
N SER A 201 -19.03 5.12 9.68
CA SER A 201 -19.89 6.28 9.94
C SER A 201 -20.55 6.82 8.66
N GLU A 202 -19.82 6.81 7.54
CA GLU A 202 -20.37 7.22 6.24
C GLU A 202 -21.57 6.36 5.81
N LYS A 203 -21.61 5.07 6.20
CA LYS A 203 -22.75 4.18 5.94
C LYS A 203 -23.97 4.50 6.81
N PHE A 204 -23.77 4.93 8.06
CA PHE A 204 -24.89 5.30 8.96
C PHE A 204 -25.53 6.63 8.58
N VAL A 205 -24.83 7.52 7.89
CA VAL A 205 -25.37 8.82 7.44
C VAL A 205 -26.24 8.67 6.17
N THR A 206 -26.03 7.58 5.41
CA THR A 206 -26.76 7.30 4.15
C THR A 206 -27.98 6.40 4.33
N MET A 207 -28.26 5.96 5.56
CA MET A 207 -29.47 5.25 5.98
C MET A 207 -30.48 6.21 6.61
#